data_ba0e462d191b0cca117b948cfa403b07
#
_entry.id   ba0e462d191b0cca117b948cfa403b07
#
_cell.length_a   1.000
_cell.length_b   1.000
_cell.length_c   1.000
_cell.angle_alpha   90.00
_cell.angle_beta   90.00
_cell.angle_gamma   90.00
#
_symmetry.space_group_name_H-M   'P 1'
#
loop_
_entity.id
_entity.type
_entity.pdbx_description
1 polymer ?
#
loop_
_entity_poly.entity_id
_entity_poly.type
_entity_poly.pdbx_seq_one_letter_code
_entity_poly.pdbx_strand_id
1 'polypeptide(L)'
;YNGEIYNYKELKNFLIKKNVKFKSNSDTEVILESYKYWGIDFLEKIRGMYAFCIFDIKKRNIILARDPFGIKPLYYSEINSVFYFASQAKSLLQIENIDNETSKKAIINYFLWGNINEPDTIYENIKVLKRGSYLIINSEGSKNFHEFANLKEEILKNELKFFKKDADAADYLKEILIETVKYHQVSDVPVSYLLSSGIDSTTILNNVNETSNSSALTVDFNQINESNIAIKIAKEKKIPHKIKKFNTNNAKELIETFFQKMDNPTNDGFNNFIISKLANDEASKVIISGIGGDEFFCGYPSFKRIPLIVKGINVLPNSKILGNLFTGKFYNFLKKNKFNTKYSGLYNYGNSIQNAFFLQRCLFLPHEIYDEIKYYMTEKEFFETFEEIDLFTQLKKDISGISNEKLKIMYLEIKYYLCSKLLIDADWTSMSNSVEMRVPFVDWFFFKKIIPILNSNIKIDKKFLLKTCDTNLRKELEERPKTGFMIPHETYLKDIFKVNNKYSHPIKDWSINSFKKFL
;
A
#
# COMPACT_ATOMS: atom_id res chain seq x y z
N TYR A 1 -8.93 -19.88 -0.34
CA TYR A 1 -8.15 -19.01 -1.23
C TYR A 1 -8.90 -17.72 -1.48
N ASN A 2 -8.19 -16.61 -1.38
CA ASN A 2 -8.61 -15.25 -1.70
C ASN A 2 -7.54 -14.61 -2.59
N GLY A 3 -7.87 -14.26 -3.83
CA GLY A 3 -6.94 -13.65 -4.77
C GLY A 3 -7.06 -14.15 -6.19
N GLU A 4 -6.01 -13.89 -6.99
CA GLU A 4 -5.88 -14.27 -8.40
C GLU A 4 -4.43 -14.65 -8.71
N ILE A 5 -4.21 -15.80 -9.31
CA ILE A 5 -2.89 -16.23 -9.82
C ILE A 5 -2.81 -15.92 -11.33
N TYR A 6 -2.17 -14.83 -11.66
CA TYR A 6 -2.15 -14.30 -13.02
C TYR A 6 -1.49 -15.23 -14.03
N ASN A 7 -0.49 -16.01 -13.64
CA ASN A 7 0.22 -16.94 -14.52
C ASN A 7 -0.32 -18.39 -14.44
N TYR A 8 -1.54 -18.59 -13.92
CA TYR A 8 -2.08 -19.94 -13.72
C TYR A 8 -2.16 -20.77 -15.02
N LYS A 9 -2.44 -20.14 -16.16
CA LYS A 9 -2.52 -20.83 -17.46
C LYS A 9 -1.17 -21.42 -17.88
N GLU A 10 -0.08 -20.71 -17.62
CA GLU A 10 1.28 -21.16 -17.93
C GLU A 10 1.70 -22.33 -17.03
N LEU A 11 1.44 -22.19 -15.71
CA LEU A 11 1.71 -23.24 -14.74
C LEU A 11 0.90 -24.50 -15.06
N LYS A 12 -0.39 -24.35 -15.38
CA LYS A 12 -1.25 -25.45 -15.80
C LYS A 12 -0.69 -26.17 -17.02
N ASN A 13 -0.33 -25.42 -18.06
CA ASN A 13 0.24 -25.99 -19.29
C ASN A 13 1.57 -26.71 -19.03
N PHE A 14 2.42 -26.18 -18.16
CA PHE A 14 3.64 -26.86 -17.73
C PHE A 14 3.33 -28.18 -17.02
N LEU A 15 2.42 -28.17 -16.07
CA LEU A 15 2.04 -29.35 -15.28
C LEU A 15 1.36 -30.43 -16.15
N ILE A 16 0.52 -30.05 -17.13
CA ILE A 16 -0.06 -30.98 -18.12
C ILE A 16 1.04 -31.68 -18.91
N LYS A 17 2.09 -30.97 -19.36
CA LYS A 17 3.26 -31.58 -20.03
C LYS A 17 4.04 -32.52 -19.12
N LYS A 18 3.84 -32.45 -17.82
CA LYS A 18 4.39 -33.36 -16.79
C LYS A 18 3.39 -34.45 -16.37
N ASN A 19 2.35 -34.68 -17.19
CA ASN A 19 1.30 -35.69 -16.99
C ASN A 19 0.40 -35.45 -15.76
N VAL A 20 0.35 -34.20 -15.23
CA VAL A 20 -0.63 -33.83 -14.20
C VAL A 20 -1.99 -33.62 -14.85
N LYS A 21 -3.03 -34.23 -14.28
CA LYS A 21 -4.40 -34.13 -14.76
C LYS A 21 -5.16 -33.06 -13.97
N PHE A 22 -5.89 -32.23 -14.68
CA PHE A 22 -6.76 -31.21 -14.13
C PHE A 22 -8.24 -31.54 -14.34
N LYS A 23 -9.08 -31.17 -13.38
CA LYS A 23 -10.54 -31.35 -13.44
C LYS A 23 -11.28 -30.05 -13.78
N SER A 24 -10.66 -28.91 -13.54
CA SER A 24 -11.22 -27.58 -13.73
C SER A 24 -10.27 -26.64 -14.50
N ASN A 25 -10.74 -25.44 -14.79
CA ASN A 25 -9.92 -24.36 -15.32
C ASN A 25 -9.55 -23.30 -14.27
N SER A 26 -9.84 -23.58 -12.99
CA SER A 26 -9.59 -22.65 -11.90
C SER A 26 -8.10 -22.56 -11.55
N ASP A 27 -7.63 -21.37 -11.20
CA ASP A 27 -6.33 -21.12 -10.62
C ASP A 27 -6.17 -21.77 -9.24
N THR A 28 -7.27 -21.96 -8.50
CA THR A 28 -7.28 -22.69 -7.22
C THR A 28 -6.78 -24.13 -7.38
N GLU A 29 -7.20 -24.84 -8.43
CA GLU A 29 -6.68 -26.19 -8.72
C GLU A 29 -5.20 -26.13 -9.12
N VAL A 30 -4.80 -25.07 -9.84
CA VAL A 30 -3.38 -24.88 -10.19
C VAL A 30 -2.51 -24.68 -8.96
N ILE A 31 -2.96 -23.95 -7.93
CA ILE A 31 -2.27 -23.83 -6.63
C ILE A 31 -2.05 -25.23 -6.03
N LEU A 32 -3.10 -26.04 -5.95
CA LEU A 32 -3.03 -27.38 -5.34
C LEU A 32 -2.12 -28.34 -6.11
N GLU A 33 -2.24 -28.38 -7.43
CA GLU A 33 -1.40 -29.26 -8.26
C GLU A 33 0.06 -28.77 -8.31
N SER A 34 0.29 -27.46 -8.24
CA SER A 34 1.62 -26.86 -8.09
C SER A 34 2.27 -27.26 -6.75
N TYR A 35 1.53 -27.17 -5.65
CA TYR A 35 1.99 -27.62 -4.33
C TYR A 35 2.32 -29.12 -4.33
N LYS A 36 1.48 -29.96 -4.93
CA LYS A 36 1.76 -31.40 -5.05
C LYS A 36 3.02 -31.71 -5.85
N TYR A 37 3.30 -30.91 -6.89
CA TYR A 37 4.42 -31.15 -7.80
C TYR A 37 5.75 -30.59 -7.26
N TRP A 38 5.78 -29.34 -6.76
CA TRP A 38 6.99 -28.65 -6.32
C TRP A 38 7.13 -28.57 -4.79
N GLY A 39 6.15 -29.04 -4.02
CA GLY A 39 6.13 -28.74 -2.59
C GLY A 39 5.96 -27.26 -2.34
N ILE A 40 6.58 -26.75 -1.27
CA ILE A 40 6.46 -25.34 -0.88
C ILE A 40 7.13 -24.37 -1.87
N ASP A 41 8.10 -24.84 -2.64
CA ASP A 41 8.85 -24.03 -3.62
C ASP A 41 7.97 -23.52 -4.76
N PHE A 42 6.71 -23.99 -4.86
CA PHE A 42 5.74 -23.44 -5.81
C PHE A 42 5.46 -21.95 -5.54
N LEU A 43 5.62 -21.46 -4.30
CA LEU A 43 5.44 -20.06 -3.93
C LEU A 43 6.33 -19.09 -4.72
N GLU A 44 7.52 -19.54 -5.13
CA GLU A 44 8.44 -18.75 -5.96
C GLU A 44 8.01 -18.69 -7.44
N LYS A 45 7.09 -19.56 -7.85
CA LYS A 45 6.66 -19.71 -9.25
C LYS A 45 5.33 -19.02 -9.54
N ILE A 46 4.49 -18.88 -8.54
CA ILE A 46 3.19 -18.22 -8.71
C ILE A 46 3.35 -16.71 -8.76
N ARG A 47 2.65 -16.10 -9.73
CA ARG A 47 2.56 -14.65 -9.91
C ARG A 47 1.12 -14.21 -9.70
N GLY A 48 0.89 -13.34 -8.74
CA GLY A 48 -0.46 -12.92 -8.40
C GLY A 48 -0.55 -12.18 -7.08
N MET A 49 -1.77 -11.89 -6.69
CA MET A 49 -2.14 -11.41 -5.36
C MET A 49 -2.94 -12.51 -4.66
N TYR A 50 -2.51 -12.90 -3.48
CA TYR A 50 -3.12 -14.08 -2.85
C TYR A 50 -2.96 -14.15 -1.34
N ALA A 51 -3.96 -14.75 -0.73
CA ALA A 51 -3.91 -15.33 0.60
C ALA A 51 -4.62 -16.68 0.55
N PHE A 52 -4.00 -17.74 1.03
CA PHE A 52 -4.60 -19.05 1.00
C PHE A 52 -4.21 -19.93 2.19
N CYS A 53 -5.02 -20.97 2.39
CA CYS A 53 -4.75 -22.06 3.30
C CYS A 53 -4.80 -23.39 2.54
N ILE A 54 -3.76 -24.19 2.67
CA ILE A 54 -3.72 -25.57 2.18
C ILE A 54 -3.71 -26.52 3.38
N PHE A 55 -4.64 -27.45 3.42
CA PHE A 55 -4.61 -28.58 4.36
C PHE A 55 -4.02 -29.80 3.66
N ASP A 56 -2.81 -30.18 4.06
CA ASP A 56 -2.14 -31.39 3.56
C ASP A 56 -2.50 -32.60 4.44
N ILE A 57 -3.45 -33.39 3.98
CA ILE A 57 -3.95 -34.55 4.70
C ILE A 57 -2.85 -35.59 4.93
N LYS A 58 -1.91 -35.77 3.98
CA LYS A 58 -0.84 -36.77 4.08
C LYS A 58 0.20 -36.35 5.13
N LYS A 59 0.60 -35.10 5.14
CA LYS A 59 1.56 -34.56 6.10
C LYS A 59 0.91 -34.12 7.41
N ARG A 60 -0.42 -34.11 7.48
CA ARG A 60 -1.22 -33.62 8.60
C ARG A 60 -0.79 -32.24 9.05
N ASN A 61 -0.61 -31.32 8.10
CA ASN A 61 -0.26 -29.94 8.37
C ASN A 61 -1.18 -28.96 7.64
N ILE A 62 -1.22 -27.74 8.15
CA ILE A 62 -1.89 -26.59 7.55
C ILE A 62 -0.79 -25.63 7.08
N ILE A 63 -0.93 -25.12 5.87
CA ILE A 63 -0.03 -24.14 5.29
C ILE A 63 -0.84 -22.89 4.96
N LEU A 64 -0.50 -21.78 5.61
CA LEU A 64 -1.05 -20.46 5.31
C LEU A 64 -0.01 -19.68 4.55
N ALA A 65 -0.36 -19.02 3.46
CA ALA A 65 0.58 -18.19 2.69
C ALA A 65 -0.06 -16.87 2.24
N ARG A 66 0.75 -15.82 2.19
CA ARG A 66 0.33 -14.47 1.77
C ARG A 66 1.32 -13.90 0.76
N ASP A 67 0.82 -13.21 -0.25
CA ASP A 67 1.60 -12.68 -1.37
C ASP A 67 2.75 -11.73 -0.94
N PRO A 68 3.75 -11.51 -1.82
CA PRO A 68 4.97 -10.78 -1.49
C PRO A 68 4.78 -9.34 -1.01
N PHE A 69 3.71 -8.65 -1.43
CA PHE A 69 3.40 -7.29 -1.00
C PHE A 69 2.28 -7.21 0.05
N GLY A 70 1.60 -8.35 0.31
CA GLY A 70 0.46 -8.41 1.21
C GLY A 70 -0.77 -7.71 0.67
N ILE A 71 -1.00 -7.77 -0.65
CA ILE A 71 -2.18 -7.19 -1.30
C ILE A 71 -3.45 -7.82 -0.72
N LYS A 72 -3.47 -9.17 -0.63
CA LYS A 72 -4.58 -9.87 0.00
C LYS A 72 -4.32 -10.07 1.50
N PRO A 73 -5.30 -9.77 2.36
CA PRO A 73 -5.14 -9.92 3.81
C PRO A 73 -5.31 -11.37 4.26
N LEU A 74 -4.59 -11.73 5.32
CA LEU A 74 -4.75 -12.99 6.03
C LEU A 74 -4.52 -12.78 7.52
N TYR A 75 -5.60 -12.64 8.26
CA TYR A 75 -5.60 -12.46 9.72
C TYR A 75 -5.64 -13.79 10.42
N TYR A 76 -5.06 -13.86 11.61
CA TYR A 76 -5.12 -15.04 12.46
C TYR A 76 -5.16 -14.65 13.94
N SER A 77 -5.70 -15.57 14.73
CA SER A 77 -5.70 -15.53 16.18
C SER A 77 -5.52 -16.95 16.72
N GLU A 78 -4.94 -17.06 17.90
CA GLU A 78 -4.79 -18.32 18.60
C GLU A 78 -5.28 -18.17 20.04
N ILE A 79 -6.31 -18.94 20.38
CA ILE A 79 -6.92 -18.93 21.70
C ILE A 79 -7.20 -20.37 22.13
N ASN A 80 -6.81 -20.70 23.36
CA ASN A 80 -7.00 -22.03 23.94
C ASN A 80 -6.46 -23.16 23.04
N SER A 81 -5.30 -22.96 22.42
CA SER A 81 -4.66 -23.90 21.48
C SER A 81 -5.47 -24.17 20.21
N VAL A 82 -6.48 -23.36 19.90
CA VAL A 82 -7.20 -23.38 18.63
C VAL A 82 -6.71 -22.21 17.77
N PHE A 83 -6.35 -22.51 16.54
CA PHE A 83 -5.87 -21.54 15.59
C PHE A 83 -6.98 -21.16 14.60
N TYR A 84 -7.30 -19.88 14.55
CA TYR A 84 -8.32 -19.31 13.68
C TYR A 84 -7.67 -18.40 12.63
N PHE A 85 -8.21 -18.37 11.42
CA PHE A 85 -7.75 -17.45 10.40
C PHE A 85 -8.91 -16.98 9.51
N ALA A 86 -8.80 -15.80 8.96
CA ALA A 86 -9.81 -15.18 8.09
C ALA A 86 -9.18 -14.10 7.19
N SER A 87 -9.92 -13.72 6.14
CA SER A 87 -9.55 -12.57 5.29
C SER A 87 -9.89 -11.20 5.89
N GLN A 88 -10.66 -11.17 6.99
CA GLN A 88 -11.04 -9.94 7.70
C GLN A 88 -10.88 -10.12 9.20
N ALA A 89 -10.32 -9.12 9.89
CA ALA A 89 -10.17 -9.15 11.34
C ALA A 89 -11.54 -9.23 12.06
N LYS A 90 -12.53 -8.49 11.56
CA LYS A 90 -13.90 -8.50 12.11
C LYS A 90 -14.57 -9.87 12.07
N SER A 91 -14.22 -10.73 11.10
CA SER A 91 -14.75 -12.08 11.04
C SER A 91 -14.27 -12.93 12.20
N LEU A 92 -13.03 -12.71 12.66
CA LEU A 92 -12.47 -13.41 13.83
C LEU A 92 -13.15 -12.99 15.13
N LEU A 93 -13.57 -11.73 15.24
CA LEU A 93 -14.31 -11.25 16.42
C LEU A 93 -15.72 -11.86 16.60
N GLN A 94 -16.22 -12.59 15.59
CA GLN A 94 -17.48 -13.34 15.74
C GLN A 94 -17.29 -14.66 16.50
N ILE A 95 -16.05 -15.03 16.80
CA ILE A 95 -15.71 -16.24 17.55
C ILE A 95 -15.78 -15.91 19.04
N GLU A 96 -16.58 -16.64 19.80
CA GLU A 96 -16.95 -16.37 21.21
C GLU A 96 -15.76 -16.11 22.14
N ASN A 97 -14.63 -16.77 21.90
CA ASN A 97 -13.44 -16.65 22.75
C ASN A 97 -12.42 -15.60 22.26
N ILE A 98 -12.69 -14.90 21.18
CA ILE A 98 -11.83 -13.82 20.68
C ILE A 98 -12.44 -12.50 21.13
N ASP A 99 -11.79 -11.84 22.09
CA ASP A 99 -12.23 -10.55 22.56
C ASP A 99 -11.81 -9.42 21.60
N ASN A 100 -12.39 -8.25 21.81
CA ASN A 100 -12.10 -7.03 21.05
C ASN A 100 -11.13 -6.09 21.80
N GLU A 101 -10.32 -6.63 22.73
CA GLU A 101 -9.34 -5.83 23.47
C GLU A 101 -8.42 -5.07 22.49
N THR A 102 -8.29 -3.77 22.74
CA THR A 102 -7.55 -2.88 21.87
C THR A 102 -6.06 -2.86 22.24
N SER A 103 -5.19 -3.09 21.28
CA SER A 103 -3.74 -3.05 21.46
C SER A 103 -3.23 -1.63 21.69
N LYS A 104 -2.59 -1.39 22.84
CA LYS A 104 -1.94 -0.11 23.13
C LYS A 104 -0.86 0.24 22.12
N LYS A 105 -0.09 -0.76 21.69
CA LYS A 105 0.91 -0.63 20.64
C LYS A 105 0.30 -0.22 19.30
N ALA A 106 -0.84 -0.79 18.95
CA ALA A 106 -1.55 -0.44 17.73
C ALA A 106 -2.12 0.99 17.77
N ILE A 107 -2.62 1.44 18.92
CA ILE A 107 -3.07 2.83 19.11
C ILE A 107 -1.90 3.79 18.85
N ILE A 108 -0.74 3.58 19.45
CA ILE A 108 0.45 4.42 19.23
C ILE A 108 0.87 4.40 17.77
N ASN A 109 0.92 3.22 17.13
CA ASN A 109 1.25 3.09 15.70
C ASN A 109 0.27 3.87 14.81
N TYR A 110 -1.02 3.80 15.10
CA TYR A 110 -2.01 4.58 14.36
C TYR A 110 -1.75 6.09 14.45
N PHE A 111 -1.48 6.62 15.63
CA PHE A 111 -1.20 8.05 15.80
C PHE A 111 0.17 8.45 15.24
N LEU A 112 1.14 7.54 15.17
CA LEU A 112 2.40 7.78 14.46
C LEU A 112 2.22 7.84 12.94
N TRP A 113 1.47 6.90 12.33
CA TRP A 113 1.48 6.66 10.89
C TRP A 113 0.15 6.92 10.17
N GLY A 114 -0.97 7.00 10.91
CA GLY A 114 -2.32 7.03 10.36
C GLY A 114 -2.84 5.67 9.90
N ASN A 115 -2.14 4.59 10.26
CA ASN A 115 -2.45 3.19 10.03
C ASN A 115 -1.72 2.32 11.06
N ILE A 116 -2.01 1.02 11.10
CA ILE A 116 -1.34 0.06 11.96
C ILE A 116 -0.42 -0.80 11.10
N ASN A 117 0.86 -0.88 11.49
CA ASN A 117 1.87 -1.63 10.74
C ASN A 117 1.82 -3.13 11.09
N GLU A 118 1.99 -3.98 10.06
CA GLU A 118 2.14 -5.43 10.24
C GLU A 118 3.24 -5.79 11.25
N PRO A 119 3.05 -6.84 12.04
CA PRO A 119 1.95 -7.82 12.01
C PRO A 119 0.76 -7.44 12.88
N ASP A 120 0.75 -6.26 13.49
CA ASP A 120 -0.27 -5.84 14.44
C ASP A 120 -1.58 -5.46 13.74
N THR A 121 -2.68 -5.62 14.46
CA THR A 121 -3.99 -5.03 14.16
C THR A 121 -4.42 -4.18 15.34
N ILE A 122 -5.56 -3.49 15.25
CA ILE A 122 -6.11 -2.76 16.40
C ILE A 122 -6.44 -3.69 17.58
N TYR A 123 -6.70 -4.96 17.32
CA TYR A 123 -7.05 -5.96 18.31
C TYR A 123 -5.79 -6.67 18.82
N GLU A 124 -5.65 -6.80 20.15
CA GLU A 124 -4.46 -7.39 20.78
C GLU A 124 -4.24 -8.84 20.34
N ASN A 125 -5.31 -9.63 20.28
CA ASN A 125 -5.28 -11.06 20.00
C ASN A 125 -5.42 -11.42 18.52
N ILE A 126 -5.47 -10.44 17.61
CA ILE A 126 -5.55 -10.68 16.16
C ILE A 126 -4.31 -10.12 15.49
N LYS A 127 -3.60 -10.95 14.74
CA LYS A 127 -2.42 -10.56 13.97
C LYS A 127 -2.66 -10.79 12.48
N VAL A 128 -1.89 -10.10 11.64
CA VAL A 128 -1.87 -10.37 10.20
C VAL A 128 -0.64 -11.20 9.85
N LEU A 129 -0.80 -12.21 9.00
CA LEU A 129 0.35 -12.97 8.48
C LEU A 129 1.24 -12.02 7.67
N LYS A 130 2.53 -11.99 8.01
CA LYS A 130 3.51 -11.12 7.35
C LYS A 130 3.48 -11.35 5.83
N ARG A 131 3.51 -10.28 5.05
CA ARG A 131 3.64 -10.36 3.60
C ARG A 131 4.85 -11.15 3.16
N GLY A 132 4.77 -11.84 2.02
CA GLY A 132 5.84 -12.66 1.48
C GLY A 132 6.23 -13.83 2.37
N SER A 133 5.33 -14.28 3.24
CA SER A 133 5.58 -15.34 4.21
C SER A 133 4.53 -16.44 4.13
N TYR A 134 4.91 -17.61 4.63
CA TYR A 134 4.01 -18.70 4.90
C TYR A 134 4.22 -19.23 6.32
N LEU A 135 3.15 -19.81 6.86
CA LEU A 135 3.13 -20.45 8.17
C LEU A 135 2.75 -21.92 8.00
N ILE A 136 3.55 -22.82 8.55
CA ILE A 136 3.21 -24.24 8.63
C ILE A 136 2.81 -24.55 10.08
N ILE A 137 1.62 -25.13 10.25
CA ILE A 137 1.14 -25.65 11.52
C ILE A 137 1.04 -27.17 11.36
N ASN A 138 1.81 -27.91 12.14
CA ASN A 138 1.77 -29.36 12.10
C ASN A 138 0.71 -29.95 13.07
N SER A 139 0.53 -31.25 13.01
CA SER A 139 -0.46 -31.99 13.86
C SER A 139 -0.21 -31.88 15.36
N GLU A 140 1.01 -31.50 15.77
CA GLU A 140 1.38 -31.32 17.19
C GLU A 140 1.15 -29.86 17.65
N GLY A 141 0.64 -28.99 16.74
CA GLY A 141 0.39 -27.59 17.03
C GLY A 141 1.63 -26.67 16.92
N SER A 142 2.81 -27.22 16.56
CA SER A 142 4.00 -26.38 16.34
C SER A 142 3.84 -25.50 15.11
N LYS A 143 4.30 -24.27 15.19
CA LYS A 143 4.17 -23.22 14.19
C LYS A 143 5.54 -22.77 13.69
N ASN A 144 5.74 -22.89 12.38
CA ASN A 144 6.98 -22.50 11.72
C ASN A 144 6.70 -21.41 10.70
N PHE A 145 7.18 -20.19 10.99
CA PHE A 145 7.09 -19.03 10.08
C PHE A 145 8.30 -18.99 9.15
N HIS A 146 8.02 -18.83 7.86
CA HIS A 146 9.05 -18.74 6.83
C HIS A 146 8.76 -17.56 5.92
N GLU A 147 9.81 -16.90 5.44
CA GLU A 147 9.73 -15.82 4.47
C GLU A 147 10.27 -16.34 3.12
N PHE A 148 9.46 -16.25 2.05
CA PHE A 148 9.85 -16.67 0.70
C PHE A 148 10.11 -15.47 -0.23
N ALA A 149 9.64 -14.28 0.16
CA ALA A 149 9.83 -13.05 -0.59
C ALA A 149 10.17 -11.89 0.35
N ASN A 150 11.40 -11.39 0.27
CA ASN A 150 11.90 -10.29 1.08
C ASN A 150 12.37 -9.13 0.20
N LEU A 151 11.68 -7.99 0.30
CA LEU A 151 11.96 -6.77 -0.49
C LEU A 151 13.41 -6.30 -0.35
N LYS A 152 13.93 -6.28 0.89
CA LYS A 152 15.29 -5.81 1.17
C LYS A 152 16.34 -6.74 0.59
N GLU A 153 16.16 -8.04 0.76
CA GLU A 153 17.10 -9.03 0.20
C GLU A 153 17.11 -8.95 -1.32
N GLU A 154 15.95 -8.75 -1.96
CA GLU A 154 15.88 -8.63 -3.41
C GLU A 154 16.60 -7.36 -3.91
N ILE A 155 16.48 -6.24 -3.19
CA ILE A 155 17.27 -5.02 -3.47
C ILE A 155 18.76 -5.32 -3.38
N LEU A 156 19.22 -5.95 -2.28
CA LEU A 156 20.63 -6.24 -2.04
C LEU A 156 21.22 -7.20 -3.09
N LYS A 157 20.47 -8.23 -3.49
CA LYS A 157 20.89 -9.19 -4.55
C LYS A 157 21.13 -8.51 -5.89
N ASN A 158 20.44 -7.44 -6.19
CA ASN A 158 20.47 -6.76 -7.49
C ASN A 158 21.17 -5.39 -7.46
N GLU A 159 21.75 -4.97 -6.35
CA GLU A 159 22.32 -3.63 -6.17
C GLU A 159 23.49 -3.32 -7.13
N LEU A 160 24.21 -4.33 -7.59
CA LEU A 160 25.31 -4.19 -8.55
C LEU A 160 24.87 -4.19 -10.03
N LYS A 161 23.60 -4.49 -10.30
CA LYS A 161 23.07 -4.47 -11.66
C LYS A 161 22.52 -3.09 -11.99
N PHE A 162 22.91 -2.53 -13.14
CA PHE A 162 22.46 -1.19 -13.57
C PHE A 162 22.53 -1.02 -15.09
N PHE A 163 21.74 -0.09 -15.60
CA PHE A 163 21.76 0.35 -16.98
C PHE A 163 22.71 1.53 -17.16
N LYS A 164 23.44 1.55 -18.27
CA LYS A 164 24.36 2.66 -18.62
C LYS A 164 23.67 3.72 -19.47
N LYS A 165 22.71 3.32 -20.31
CA LYS A 165 22.01 4.22 -21.23
C LYS A 165 20.54 4.34 -20.87
N ASP A 166 20.04 5.54 -20.97
CA ASP A 166 18.65 5.91 -20.69
C ASP A 166 17.66 5.22 -21.65
N ALA A 167 18.01 5.13 -22.94
CA ALA A 167 17.20 4.46 -23.95
C ALA A 167 17.04 2.96 -23.64
N ASP A 168 18.15 2.26 -23.37
CA ASP A 168 18.13 0.81 -23.10
C ASP A 168 17.26 0.50 -21.85
N ALA A 169 17.34 1.36 -20.83
CA ALA A 169 16.52 1.24 -19.63
C ALA A 169 15.03 1.50 -19.91
N ALA A 170 14.71 2.46 -20.79
CA ALA A 170 13.33 2.77 -21.16
C ALA A 170 12.70 1.66 -21.99
N ASP A 171 13.43 1.11 -22.96
CA ASP A 171 12.97 0.00 -23.80
C ASP A 171 12.74 -1.26 -22.96
N TYR A 172 13.67 -1.59 -22.07
CA TYR A 172 13.51 -2.71 -21.13
C TYR A 172 12.31 -2.48 -20.19
N LEU A 173 12.13 -1.26 -19.65
CA LEU A 173 10.97 -0.95 -18.83
C LEU A 173 9.65 -1.12 -19.60
N LYS A 174 9.61 -0.71 -20.87
CA LYS A 174 8.44 -0.87 -21.72
C LYS A 174 8.08 -2.35 -21.89
N GLU A 175 9.06 -3.21 -22.17
CA GLU A 175 8.84 -4.64 -22.31
C GLU A 175 8.26 -5.28 -21.07
N ILE A 176 8.85 -4.99 -19.90
CA ILE A 176 8.36 -5.57 -18.63
C ILE A 176 7.01 -4.99 -18.20
N LEU A 177 6.70 -3.75 -18.54
CA LEU A 177 5.37 -3.17 -18.30
C LEU A 177 4.29 -3.83 -19.14
N ILE A 178 4.55 -4.02 -20.44
CA ILE A 178 3.63 -4.73 -21.35
C ILE A 178 3.35 -6.14 -20.82
N GLU A 179 4.42 -6.87 -20.47
CA GLU A 179 4.29 -8.21 -19.86
C GLU A 179 3.44 -8.16 -18.60
N THR A 180 3.75 -7.25 -17.69
CA THR A 180 3.08 -7.16 -16.39
C THR A 180 1.61 -6.79 -16.53
N VAL A 181 1.30 -5.79 -17.36
CA VAL A 181 -0.09 -5.39 -17.61
C VAL A 181 -0.88 -6.55 -18.22
N LYS A 182 -0.28 -7.29 -19.16
CA LYS A 182 -0.91 -8.48 -19.76
C LYS A 182 -1.31 -9.52 -18.72
N TYR A 183 -0.46 -9.80 -17.72
CA TYR A 183 -0.82 -10.73 -16.65
C TYR A 183 -1.99 -10.22 -15.81
N HIS A 184 -2.03 -8.93 -15.51
CA HIS A 184 -3.12 -8.35 -14.71
C HIS A 184 -4.46 -8.24 -15.47
N GLN A 185 -4.45 -8.43 -16.80
CA GLN A 185 -5.66 -8.53 -17.63
C GLN A 185 -6.32 -9.91 -17.61
N VAL A 186 -5.63 -10.94 -17.10
CA VAL A 186 -6.19 -12.30 -17.04
C VAL A 186 -7.42 -12.30 -16.15
N SER A 187 -8.61 -12.46 -16.73
CA SER A 187 -9.90 -12.38 -16.04
C SER A 187 -10.98 -13.06 -16.86
N ASP A 188 -11.96 -13.66 -16.18
CA ASP A 188 -13.16 -14.24 -16.80
C ASP A 188 -14.26 -13.19 -17.02
N VAL A 189 -14.06 -11.96 -16.50
CA VAL A 189 -14.99 -10.83 -16.64
C VAL A 189 -14.29 -9.62 -17.27
N PRO A 190 -15.05 -8.65 -17.81
CA PRO A 190 -14.47 -7.42 -18.35
C PRO A 190 -13.64 -6.66 -17.31
N VAL A 191 -12.52 -6.09 -17.75
CA VAL A 191 -11.60 -5.33 -16.91
C VAL A 191 -11.74 -3.83 -17.18
N SER A 192 -11.83 -3.01 -16.14
CA SER A 192 -11.86 -1.56 -16.26
C SER A 192 -10.57 -0.92 -15.75
N TYR A 193 -10.01 0.01 -16.50
CA TYR A 193 -8.83 0.77 -16.13
C TYR A 193 -9.25 2.07 -15.42
N LEU A 194 -8.79 2.28 -14.20
CA LEU A 194 -8.94 3.57 -13.54
C LEU A 194 -8.03 4.58 -14.25
N LEU A 195 -8.63 5.48 -14.99
CA LEU A 195 -7.94 6.49 -15.78
C LEU A 195 -8.12 7.86 -15.14
N SER A 196 -7.10 8.28 -14.43
CA SER A 196 -6.91 9.68 -14.07
C SER A 196 -6.09 10.36 -15.17
N SER A 197 -5.93 11.66 -15.07
CA SER A 197 -4.96 12.37 -15.92
C SER A 197 -3.51 12.26 -15.38
N GLY A 198 -3.26 11.31 -14.49
CA GLY A 198 -1.95 11.04 -13.89
C GLY A 198 -1.07 10.17 -14.77
N ILE A 199 0.25 10.31 -14.60
CA ILE A 199 1.25 9.54 -15.35
C ILE A 199 1.07 8.03 -15.17
N ASP A 200 0.76 7.55 -13.95
CA ASP A 200 0.67 6.11 -13.66
C ASP A 200 -0.46 5.42 -14.41
N SER A 201 -1.66 5.96 -14.31
CA SER A 201 -2.82 5.41 -15.00
C SER A 201 -2.65 5.47 -16.52
N THR A 202 -2.04 6.56 -17.01
CA THR A 202 -1.71 6.71 -18.43
C THR A 202 -0.68 5.68 -18.87
N THR A 203 0.38 5.46 -18.08
CA THR A 203 1.42 4.48 -18.38
C THR A 203 0.83 3.07 -18.45
N ILE A 204 0.01 2.68 -17.49
CA ILE A 204 -0.64 1.37 -17.52
C ILE A 204 -1.47 1.21 -18.79
N LEU A 205 -2.37 2.17 -19.09
CA LEU A 205 -3.25 2.09 -20.24
C LEU A 205 -2.49 2.12 -21.58
N ASN A 206 -1.35 2.86 -21.63
CA ASN A 206 -0.51 2.90 -22.83
C ASN A 206 0.20 1.58 -23.12
N ASN A 207 0.46 0.76 -22.11
CA ASN A 207 1.12 -0.55 -22.25
C ASN A 207 0.12 -1.73 -22.33
N VAL A 208 -1.15 -1.43 -22.56
CA VAL A 208 -2.19 -2.44 -22.87
C VAL A 208 -2.11 -2.78 -24.34
N ASN A 209 -1.93 -4.06 -24.66
CA ASN A 209 -1.90 -4.54 -26.05
C ASN A 209 -3.28 -4.93 -26.58
N GLU A 210 -4.17 -5.40 -25.70
CA GLU A 210 -5.48 -5.91 -26.08
C GLU A 210 -6.58 -5.22 -25.30
N THR A 211 -7.47 -4.51 -25.97
CA THR A 211 -8.54 -3.70 -25.38
C THR A 211 -9.94 -4.26 -25.62
N SER A 212 -10.06 -5.41 -26.30
CA SER A 212 -11.33 -5.95 -26.82
C SER A 212 -12.40 -6.18 -25.73
N ASN A 213 -11.99 -6.45 -24.49
CA ASN A 213 -12.90 -6.68 -23.36
C ASN A 213 -12.59 -5.73 -22.19
N SER A 214 -12.27 -4.49 -22.53
CA SER A 214 -11.80 -3.51 -21.53
C SER A 214 -12.51 -2.17 -21.69
N SER A 215 -12.58 -1.42 -20.59
CA SER A 215 -13.07 -0.05 -20.57
C SER A 215 -12.17 0.83 -19.68
N ALA A 216 -12.24 2.14 -19.86
CA ALA A 216 -11.64 3.11 -18.94
C ALA A 216 -12.73 3.75 -18.09
N LEU A 217 -12.43 3.99 -16.81
CA LEU A 217 -13.29 4.67 -15.85
C LEU A 217 -12.55 5.85 -15.23
N THR A 218 -13.14 7.04 -15.34
CA THR A 218 -12.67 8.26 -14.66
C THR A 218 -13.70 8.70 -13.64
N VAL A 219 -13.26 8.98 -12.42
CA VAL A 219 -14.08 9.60 -11.39
C VAL A 219 -13.74 11.07 -11.30
N ASP A 220 -14.72 11.94 -11.55
CA ASP A 220 -14.58 13.39 -11.51
C ASP A 220 -15.12 13.93 -10.18
N PHE A 221 -14.23 14.49 -9.37
CA PHE A 221 -14.56 15.13 -8.09
C PHE A 221 -14.83 16.64 -8.22
N ASN A 222 -15.20 17.12 -9.42
CA ASN A 222 -15.36 18.54 -9.73
C ASN A 222 -14.09 19.41 -9.53
N GLN A 223 -12.92 18.79 -9.54
CA GLN A 223 -11.64 19.46 -9.49
C GLN A 223 -11.03 19.52 -10.90
N ILE A 224 -10.88 20.74 -11.37
CA ILE A 224 -10.09 21.23 -12.52
C ILE A 224 -9.63 20.18 -13.56
N ASN A 225 -10.32 20.09 -14.70
CA ASN A 225 -9.85 19.52 -15.99
C ASN A 225 -9.23 18.09 -16.00
N GLU A 226 -9.43 17.29 -14.94
CA GLU A 226 -8.89 15.91 -14.93
C GLU A 226 -9.52 15.05 -16.02
N SER A 227 -10.81 15.19 -16.24
CA SER A 227 -11.54 14.43 -17.25
C SER A 227 -11.07 14.71 -18.69
N ASN A 228 -10.65 15.94 -19.03
CA ASN A 228 -10.28 16.30 -20.39
C ASN A 228 -9.05 15.54 -20.91
N ILE A 229 -8.01 15.36 -20.09
CA ILE A 229 -6.82 14.58 -20.49
C ILE A 229 -7.17 13.09 -20.56
N ALA A 230 -7.93 12.58 -19.60
CA ALA A 230 -8.39 11.19 -19.60
C ALA A 230 -9.20 10.86 -20.86
N ILE A 231 -10.09 11.78 -21.31
CA ILE A 231 -10.83 11.65 -22.57
C ILE A 231 -9.88 11.52 -23.77
N LYS A 232 -8.86 12.40 -23.86
CA LYS A 232 -7.89 12.38 -24.95
C LYS A 232 -7.12 11.04 -25.01
N ILE A 233 -6.65 10.56 -23.83
CA ILE A 233 -5.91 9.29 -23.71
C ILE A 233 -6.79 8.11 -24.10
N ALA A 234 -8.02 8.03 -23.61
CA ALA A 234 -8.95 6.97 -23.94
C ALA A 234 -9.28 6.94 -25.44
N LYS A 235 -9.41 8.13 -26.08
CA LYS A 235 -9.62 8.27 -27.51
C LYS A 235 -8.40 7.80 -28.32
N GLU A 236 -7.17 8.16 -27.93
CA GLU A 236 -5.94 7.68 -28.56
C GLU A 236 -5.86 6.15 -28.53
N LYS A 237 -6.23 5.55 -27.40
CA LYS A 237 -6.23 4.08 -27.20
C LYS A 237 -7.47 3.38 -27.74
N LYS A 238 -8.43 4.11 -28.28
CA LYS A 238 -9.71 3.57 -28.82
C LYS A 238 -10.43 2.66 -27.83
N ILE A 239 -10.37 3.01 -26.52
CA ILE A 239 -11.02 2.25 -25.45
C ILE A 239 -12.33 2.93 -25.04
N PRO A 240 -13.44 2.18 -24.82
CA PRO A 240 -14.65 2.75 -24.24
C PRO A 240 -14.36 3.46 -22.92
N HIS A 241 -14.84 4.70 -22.78
CA HIS A 241 -14.52 5.52 -21.62
C HIS A 241 -15.79 6.01 -20.93
N LYS A 242 -15.88 5.74 -19.63
CA LYS A 242 -16.96 6.21 -18.77
C LYS A 242 -16.42 7.26 -17.80
N ILE A 243 -17.17 8.36 -17.63
CA ILE A 243 -16.84 9.41 -16.67
C ILE A 243 -17.98 9.49 -15.66
N LYS A 244 -17.66 9.32 -14.38
CA LYS A 244 -18.61 9.43 -13.27
C LYS A 244 -18.29 10.63 -12.42
N LYS A 245 -19.28 11.50 -12.24
CA LYS A 245 -19.18 12.62 -11.29
C LYS A 245 -19.55 12.15 -9.90
N PHE A 246 -18.71 12.46 -8.94
CA PHE A 246 -19.03 12.22 -7.55
C PHE A 246 -20.06 13.25 -7.07
N ASN A 247 -21.20 12.76 -6.57
CA ASN A 247 -22.24 13.61 -6.01
C ASN A 247 -22.07 13.72 -4.48
N THR A 248 -21.88 14.95 -4.00
CA THR A 248 -21.66 15.24 -2.58
C THR A 248 -22.94 15.13 -1.72
N ASN A 249 -24.11 15.08 -2.33
CA ASN A 249 -25.39 15.06 -1.59
C ASN A 249 -25.52 13.83 -0.67
N ASN A 250 -24.91 12.71 -1.01
CA ASN A 250 -24.92 11.46 -0.24
C ASN A 250 -23.62 11.23 0.54
N ALA A 251 -22.77 12.25 0.67
CA ALA A 251 -21.43 12.08 1.29
C ALA A 251 -21.51 11.58 2.73
N LYS A 252 -22.51 12.01 3.51
CA LYS A 252 -22.70 11.58 4.91
C LYS A 252 -22.97 10.08 5.00
N GLU A 253 -23.92 9.57 4.22
CA GLU A 253 -24.28 8.15 4.18
C GLU A 253 -23.08 7.29 3.71
N LEU A 254 -22.35 7.77 2.72
CA LEU A 254 -21.16 7.08 2.21
C LEU A 254 -20.04 7.00 3.27
N ILE A 255 -19.84 8.06 4.04
CA ILE A 255 -18.86 8.06 5.13
C ILE A 255 -19.30 7.14 6.28
N GLU A 256 -20.57 7.13 6.65
CA GLU A 256 -21.09 6.20 7.65
C GLU A 256 -20.92 4.75 7.20
N THR A 257 -21.24 4.44 5.94
CA THR A 257 -21.03 3.11 5.35
C THR A 257 -19.54 2.72 5.31
N PHE A 258 -18.66 3.65 4.95
CA PHE A 258 -17.22 3.45 4.95
C PHE A 258 -16.71 3.03 6.33
N PHE A 259 -17.09 3.74 7.41
CA PHE A 259 -16.69 3.39 8.76
C PHE A 259 -17.28 2.05 9.25
N GLN A 260 -18.53 1.76 8.90
CA GLN A 260 -19.14 0.47 9.23
C GLN A 260 -18.40 -0.72 8.60
N LYS A 261 -17.85 -0.53 7.38
CA LYS A 261 -17.14 -1.57 6.64
C LYS A 261 -15.64 -1.63 6.97
N MET A 262 -15.09 -0.63 7.63
CA MET A 262 -13.66 -0.56 7.98
C MET A 262 -13.26 -1.71 8.90
N ASP A 263 -12.21 -2.44 8.53
CA ASP A 263 -11.72 -3.63 9.26
C ASP A 263 -10.64 -3.31 10.29
N ASN A 264 -9.78 -2.34 9.97
CA ASN A 264 -8.79 -1.73 10.86
C ASN A 264 -8.83 -0.21 10.68
N PRO A 265 -8.52 0.59 11.72
CA PRO A 265 -8.55 2.03 11.60
C PRO A 265 -7.48 2.54 10.62
N THR A 266 -7.91 3.40 9.70
CA THR A 266 -7.06 4.10 8.75
C THR A 266 -7.49 5.55 8.61
N ASN A 267 -6.57 6.43 8.22
CA ASN A 267 -6.88 7.81 7.89
C ASN A 267 -6.98 8.07 6.38
N ASP A 268 -6.99 7.00 5.59
CA ASP A 268 -7.08 7.05 4.11
C ASP A 268 -8.17 6.08 3.62
N GLY A 269 -8.13 5.67 2.36
CA GLY A 269 -9.02 4.66 1.79
C GLY A 269 -10.38 5.17 1.29
N PHE A 270 -10.89 6.30 1.79
CA PHE A 270 -12.21 6.79 1.40
C PHE A 270 -12.31 7.09 -0.10
N ASN A 271 -11.22 7.56 -0.73
CA ASN A 271 -11.14 7.74 -2.18
C ASN A 271 -11.36 6.42 -2.94
N ASN A 272 -10.65 5.37 -2.52
CA ASN A 272 -10.77 4.04 -3.12
C ASN A 272 -12.16 3.44 -2.90
N PHE A 273 -12.77 3.71 -1.74
CA PHE A 273 -14.15 3.29 -1.44
C PHE A 273 -15.15 3.91 -2.43
N ILE A 274 -15.05 5.22 -2.68
CA ILE A 274 -15.93 5.91 -3.65
C ILE A 274 -15.69 5.40 -5.07
N ILE A 275 -14.42 5.28 -5.48
CA ILE A 275 -14.07 4.80 -6.82
C ILE A 275 -14.64 3.41 -7.06
N SER A 276 -14.41 2.49 -6.12
CA SER A 276 -14.87 1.11 -6.26
C SER A 276 -16.41 1.00 -6.23
N LYS A 277 -17.08 1.85 -5.44
CA LYS A 277 -18.55 1.94 -5.46
C LYS A 277 -19.05 2.37 -6.84
N LEU A 278 -18.48 3.45 -7.40
CA LEU A 278 -18.86 3.91 -8.73
C LEU A 278 -18.50 2.91 -9.83
N ALA A 279 -17.42 2.16 -9.68
CA ALA A 279 -17.07 1.07 -10.58
C ALA A 279 -18.10 -0.06 -10.52
N ASN A 280 -18.54 -0.46 -9.32
CA ASN A 280 -19.59 -1.46 -9.17
C ASN A 280 -20.94 -0.99 -9.75
N ASP A 281 -21.30 0.29 -9.59
CA ASP A 281 -22.49 0.88 -10.20
C ASP A 281 -22.46 0.82 -11.74
N GLU A 282 -21.25 0.73 -12.34
CA GLU A 282 -21.03 0.51 -13.78
C GLU A 282 -20.84 -0.98 -14.15
N ALA A 283 -21.17 -1.90 -13.24
CA ALA A 283 -21.01 -3.34 -13.39
C ALA A 283 -19.56 -3.82 -13.59
N SER A 284 -18.57 -3.00 -13.25
CA SER A 284 -17.16 -3.39 -13.28
C SER A 284 -16.84 -4.25 -12.05
N LYS A 285 -16.39 -5.48 -12.25
CA LYS A 285 -15.99 -6.42 -11.19
C LYS A 285 -14.49 -6.43 -10.95
N VAL A 286 -13.69 -6.09 -11.96
CA VAL A 286 -12.24 -5.99 -11.89
C VAL A 286 -11.81 -4.61 -12.38
N ILE A 287 -11.02 -3.91 -11.56
CA ILE A 287 -10.44 -2.60 -11.90
C ILE A 287 -8.92 -2.64 -11.79
N ILE A 288 -8.24 -2.01 -12.72
CA ILE A 288 -6.77 -1.86 -12.72
C ILE A 288 -6.42 -0.44 -12.33
N SER A 289 -5.57 -0.31 -11.29
CA SER A 289 -5.14 0.96 -10.70
C SER A 289 -3.64 1.21 -10.86
N GLY A 290 -3.25 2.48 -10.93
CA GLY A 290 -1.86 2.93 -10.97
C GLY A 290 -1.15 3.00 -9.61
N ILE A 291 -1.71 2.43 -8.54
CA ILE A 291 -1.07 2.36 -7.22
C ILE A 291 0.30 1.69 -7.35
N GLY A 292 1.29 2.19 -6.62
CA GLY A 292 2.69 1.73 -6.65
C GLY A 292 3.60 2.57 -7.54
N GLY A 293 3.06 3.28 -8.53
CA GLY A 293 3.87 4.06 -9.46
C GLY A 293 4.67 5.18 -8.78
N ASP A 294 4.13 5.82 -7.75
CA ASP A 294 4.83 6.88 -7.00
C ASP A 294 5.97 6.34 -6.14
N GLU A 295 5.78 5.18 -5.54
CA GLU A 295 6.75 4.53 -4.67
C GLU A 295 7.96 4.05 -5.46
N PHE A 296 7.74 3.35 -6.56
CA PHE A 296 8.81 2.79 -7.38
C PHE A 296 9.53 3.83 -8.25
N PHE A 297 8.82 4.85 -8.74
CA PHE A 297 9.39 5.85 -9.66
C PHE A 297 9.54 7.24 -9.02
N CYS A 298 9.85 7.28 -7.73
CA CYS A 298 10.22 8.50 -7.01
C CYS A 298 9.22 9.66 -7.19
N GLY A 299 7.92 9.36 -7.22
CA GLY A 299 6.86 10.34 -7.48
C GLY A 299 6.59 11.28 -6.31
N TYR A 300 6.97 10.92 -5.09
CA TYR A 300 6.72 11.74 -3.90
C TYR A 300 7.77 12.82 -3.66
N PRO A 301 7.38 13.96 -3.06
CA PRO A 301 8.33 14.99 -2.63
C PRO A 301 9.39 14.49 -1.64
N SER A 302 9.12 13.41 -0.90
CA SER A 302 10.04 12.79 0.06
C SER A 302 11.40 12.43 -0.58
N PHE A 303 11.40 11.92 -1.81
CA PHE A 303 12.64 11.56 -2.53
C PHE A 303 13.59 12.73 -2.76
N LYS A 304 13.07 13.96 -2.82
CA LYS A 304 13.87 15.19 -2.94
C LYS A 304 14.12 15.86 -1.60
N ARG A 305 13.11 15.89 -0.73
CA ARG A 305 13.17 16.63 0.54
C ARG A 305 14.02 15.92 1.59
N ILE A 306 13.96 14.59 1.69
CA ILE A 306 14.72 13.84 2.70
C ILE A 306 16.22 14.07 2.58
N PRO A 307 16.87 13.92 1.41
CA PRO A 307 18.30 14.20 1.28
C PRO A 307 18.66 15.65 1.61
N LEU A 308 17.81 16.61 1.25
CA LEU A 308 18.04 18.03 1.56
C LEU A 308 17.94 18.32 3.06
N ILE A 309 16.95 17.72 3.75
CA ILE A 309 16.78 17.85 5.21
C ILE A 309 18.02 17.28 5.91
N VAL A 310 18.43 16.06 5.55
CA VAL A 310 19.59 15.39 6.16
C VAL A 310 20.86 16.24 5.96
N LYS A 311 21.09 16.72 4.76
CA LYS A 311 22.24 17.59 4.44
C LYS A 311 22.22 18.90 5.24
N GLY A 312 21.04 19.54 5.35
CA GLY A 312 20.89 20.81 6.07
C GLY A 312 21.04 20.66 7.59
N ILE A 313 20.47 19.60 8.17
CA ILE A 313 20.53 19.39 9.63
C ILE A 313 21.93 18.96 10.08
N ASN A 314 22.65 18.18 9.30
CA ASN A 314 24.00 17.71 9.65
C ASN A 314 25.07 18.82 9.65
N VAL A 315 24.76 20.02 9.16
CA VAL A 315 25.62 21.22 9.31
C VAL A 315 25.45 21.86 10.71
N LEU A 316 24.34 21.60 11.40
CA LEU A 316 24.06 22.17 12.71
C LEU A 316 24.78 21.38 13.82
N PRO A 317 25.20 22.05 14.92
CA PRO A 317 25.83 21.36 16.04
C PRO A 317 24.84 20.39 16.71
N ASN A 318 25.30 19.19 17.09
CA ASN A 318 24.47 18.24 17.82
C ASN A 318 24.34 18.69 19.29
N SER A 319 23.18 19.23 19.66
CA SER A 319 22.90 19.77 20.99
C SER A 319 21.52 19.37 21.50
N LYS A 320 21.47 18.70 22.66
CA LYS A 320 20.21 18.38 23.35
C LYS A 320 19.39 19.64 23.68
N ILE A 321 20.08 20.77 23.98
CA ILE A 321 19.42 22.04 24.31
C ILE A 321 18.65 22.57 23.09
N LEU A 322 19.25 22.52 21.90
CA LEU A 322 18.57 22.91 20.67
C LEU A 322 17.40 21.95 20.36
N GLY A 323 17.58 20.65 20.55
CA GLY A 323 16.50 19.66 20.39
C GLY A 323 15.30 19.97 21.28
N ASN A 324 15.53 20.24 22.56
CA ASN A 324 14.47 20.60 23.51
C ASN A 324 13.82 21.96 23.17
N LEU A 325 14.59 22.91 22.65
CA LEU A 325 14.04 24.19 22.19
C LEU A 325 13.07 24.01 21.01
N PHE A 326 13.42 23.14 20.06
CA PHE A 326 12.58 22.85 18.88
C PHE A 326 11.29 22.15 19.29
N THR A 327 11.34 21.10 20.10
CA THR A 327 10.16 20.34 20.54
C THR A 327 9.34 21.04 21.63
N GLY A 328 9.91 22.04 22.32
CA GLY A 328 9.25 22.85 23.34
C GLY A 328 8.73 24.19 22.82
N LYS A 329 9.58 25.24 22.93
CA LYS A 329 9.15 26.63 22.62
C LYS A 329 8.74 26.80 21.15
N PHE A 330 9.51 26.24 20.21
CA PHE A 330 9.22 26.37 18.79
C PHE A 330 7.96 25.60 18.40
N TYR A 331 7.76 24.39 18.95
CA TYR A 331 6.51 23.65 18.76
C TYR A 331 5.29 24.46 19.23
N ASN A 332 5.35 25.04 20.44
CA ASN A 332 4.25 25.83 20.97
C ASN A 332 3.96 27.07 20.10
N PHE A 333 5.02 27.71 19.57
CA PHE A 333 4.87 28.81 18.62
C PHE A 333 4.16 28.36 17.32
N LEU A 334 4.59 27.25 16.73
CA LEU A 334 3.96 26.69 15.52
C LEU A 334 2.49 26.35 15.76
N LYS A 335 2.19 25.67 16.88
CA LYS A 335 0.83 25.27 17.26
C LYS A 335 -0.08 26.49 17.46
N LYS A 336 0.38 27.50 18.19
CA LYS A 336 -0.36 28.76 18.44
C LYS A 336 -0.70 29.51 17.14
N ASN A 337 0.25 29.55 16.19
CA ASN A 337 0.09 30.27 14.92
C ASN A 337 -0.48 29.38 13.80
N LYS A 338 -0.94 28.18 14.10
CA LYS A 338 -1.48 27.21 13.15
C LYS A 338 -0.52 26.88 11.98
N PHE A 339 0.78 26.88 12.23
CA PHE A 339 1.77 26.37 11.30
C PHE A 339 1.92 24.84 11.42
N ASN A 340 2.52 24.22 10.41
CA ASN A 340 2.77 22.78 10.43
C ASN A 340 3.73 22.41 11.56
N THR A 341 3.23 21.72 12.58
CA THR A 341 3.97 21.32 13.77
C THR A 341 5.12 20.36 13.49
N LYS A 342 5.12 19.66 12.34
CA LYS A 342 6.24 18.78 11.94
C LYS A 342 7.59 19.50 11.87
N TYR A 343 7.60 20.81 11.61
CA TYR A 343 8.85 21.58 11.62
C TYR A 343 9.57 21.56 12.95
N SER A 344 8.86 21.36 14.07
CA SER A 344 9.49 21.21 15.38
C SER A 344 10.32 19.91 15.52
N GLY A 345 10.04 18.91 14.70
CA GLY A 345 10.79 17.66 14.64
C GLY A 345 12.05 17.71 13.78
N LEU A 346 12.27 18.78 13.00
CA LEU A 346 13.38 18.85 12.04
C LEU A 346 14.74 18.61 12.68
N TYR A 347 14.99 19.22 13.81
CA TYR A 347 16.27 19.09 14.49
C TYR A 347 16.49 17.66 15.05
N ASN A 348 15.47 17.08 15.68
CA ASN A 348 15.58 15.76 16.31
C ASN A 348 15.53 14.59 15.31
N TYR A 349 14.83 14.76 14.19
CA TYR A 349 14.57 13.68 13.22
C TYR A 349 15.15 13.96 11.84
N GLY A 350 15.83 15.09 11.60
CA GLY A 350 16.37 15.43 10.29
C GLY A 350 17.78 14.88 10.00
N ASN A 351 18.44 14.25 10.95
CA ASN A 351 19.87 13.92 10.88
C ASN A 351 20.21 12.64 10.08
N SER A 352 19.24 11.85 9.69
CA SER A 352 19.42 10.60 8.93
C SER A 352 18.25 10.34 8.00
N ILE A 353 18.45 9.52 6.96
CA ILE A 353 17.41 9.21 5.96
C ILE A 353 16.17 8.61 6.61
N GLN A 354 16.34 7.62 7.47
CA GLN A 354 15.23 6.94 8.12
C GLN A 354 14.44 7.85 9.06
N ASN A 355 15.13 8.70 9.81
CA ASN A 355 14.47 9.63 10.73
C ASN A 355 13.79 10.78 9.97
N ALA A 356 14.41 11.29 8.92
CA ALA A 356 13.80 12.28 8.03
C ALA A 356 12.61 11.71 7.24
N PHE A 357 12.65 10.42 6.87
CA PHE A 357 11.49 9.70 6.32
C PHE A 357 10.34 9.67 7.32
N PHE A 358 10.61 9.26 8.57
CA PHE A 358 9.62 9.31 9.64
C PHE A 358 8.99 10.70 9.74
N LEU A 359 9.81 11.76 9.82
CA LEU A 359 9.34 13.14 9.90
C LEU A 359 8.42 13.53 8.73
N GLN A 360 8.71 13.07 7.50
CA GLN A 360 7.86 13.33 6.34
C GLN A 360 6.53 12.58 6.39
N ARG A 361 6.53 11.32 6.86
CA ARG A 361 5.37 10.43 6.81
C ARG A 361 4.56 10.37 8.11
N CYS A 362 5.15 10.70 9.27
CA CYS A 362 4.41 10.62 10.53
C CYS A 362 3.13 11.47 10.49
N LEU A 363 2.10 11.01 11.16
CA LEU A 363 0.87 11.77 11.37
C LEU A 363 1.07 12.77 12.52
N PHE A 364 1.50 12.26 13.67
CA PHE A 364 1.89 13.05 14.84
C PHE A 364 3.35 12.77 15.21
N LEU A 365 4.01 13.78 15.76
CA LEU A 365 5.32 13.58 16.39
C LEU A 365 5.16 12.89 17.75
N PRO A 366 6.15 12.11 18.23
CA PRO A 366 6.02 11.37 19.49
C PRO A 366 5.56 12.21 20.68
N HIS A 367 6.05 13.45 20.82
CA HIS A 367 5.66 14.37 21.88
C HIS A 367 4.23 14.96 21.74
N GLU A 368 3.59 14.78 20.59
CA GLU A 368 2.20 15.22 20.37
C GLU A 368 1.19 14.12 20.71
N ILE A 369 1.61 12.84 20.69
CA ILE A 369 0.70 11.70 20.69
C ILE A 369 -0.04 11.57 22.01
N TYR A 370 0.65 11.67 23.14
CA TYR A 370 0.04 11.42 24.46
C TYR A 370 -1.19 12.31 24.72
N ASP A 371 -1.13 13.58 24.32
CA ASP A 371 -2.28 14.50 24.44
C ASP A 371 -3.55 13.98 23.74
N GLU A 372 -3.40 13.21 22.68
CA GLU A 372 -4.52 12.69 21.87
C GLU A 372 -5.03 11.33 22.37
N ILE A 373 -4.17 10.55 23.02
CA ILE A 373 -4.49 9.17 23.42
C ILE A 373 -4.63 8.96 24.93
N LYS A 374 -4.48 9.99 25.76
CA LYS A 374 -4.57 9.91 27.24
C LYS A 374 -5.88 9.33 27.79
N TYR A 375 -6.90 9.21 26.95
CA TYR A 375 -8.16 8.54 27.29
C TYR A 375 -8.09 7.01 27.13
N TYR A 376 -7.07 6.49 26.46
CA TYR A 376 -6.90 5.06 26.16
C TYR A 376 -5.79 4.41 26.98
N MET A 377 -4.85 5.19 27.51
CA MET A 377 -3.76 4.70 28.34
C MET A 377 -3.18 5.81 29.22
N THR A 378 -2.56 5.41 30.33
CA THR A 378 -1.83 6.32 31.24
C THR A 378 -0.51 6.79 30.59
N GLU A 379 0.07 7.86 31.13
CA GLU A 379 1.36 8.39 30.65
C GLU A 379 2.49 7.35 30.81
N LYS A 380 2.50 6.61 31.92
CA LYS A 380 3.47 5.54 32.16
C LYS A 380 3.36 4.44 31.10
N GLU A 381 2.16 3.94 30.85
CA GLU A 381 1.90 2.92 29.83
C GLU A 381 2.28 3.40 28.43
N PHE A 382 2.05 4.68 28.13
CA PHE A 382 2.47 5.25 26.87
C PHE A 382 3.99 5.19 26.68
N PHE A 383 4.76 5.64 27.66
CA PHE A 383 6.22 5.63 27.53
C PHE A 383 6.79 4.23 27.49
N GLU A 384 6.31 3.31 28.33
CA GLU A 384 6.73 1.90 28.31
C GLU A 384 6.43 1.26 26.94
N THR A 385 5.21 1.39 26.43
CA THR A 385 4.83 0.83 25.12
C THR A 385 5.59 1.50 23.97
N PHE A 386 5.84 2.81 24.04
CA PHE A 386 6.59 3.52 23.01
C PHE A 386 8.06 3.06 22.96
N GLU A 387 8.69 2.79 24.10
CA GLU A 387 10.03 2.22 24.18
C GLU A 387 10.07 0.80 23.58
N GLU A 388 9.06 -0.03 23.87
CA GLU A 388 8.94 -1.39 23.29
C GLU A 388 8.79 -1.38 21.76
N ILE A 389 8.16 -0.36 21.17
CA ILE A 389 8.05 -0.22 19.71
C ILE A 389 9.43 -0.06 19.06
N ASP A 390 10.39 0.54 19.76
CA ASP A 390 11.77 0.78 19.31
C ASP A 390 11.87 1.28 17.87
N LEU A 391 10.99 2.25 17.56
CA LEU A 391 10.73 2.74 16.20
C LEU A 391 12.00 3.10 15.42
N PHE A 392 12.90 3.86 16.04
CA PHE A 392 14.05 4.41 15.32
C PHE A 392 15.13 3.38 15.05
N THR A 393 15.33 2.42 15.96
CA THR A 393 16.21 1.27 15.74
C THR A 393 15.65 0.38 14.63
N GLN A 394 14.33 0.15 14.62
CA GLN A 394 13.68 -0.63 13.57
C GLN A 394 13.85 0.05 12.20
N LEU A 395 13.58 1.35 12.09
CA LEU A 395 13.78 2.11 10.83
C LEU A 395 15.24 2.06 10.34
N LYS A 396 16.21 2.14 11.26
CA LYS A 396 17.64 2.02 10.94
C LYS A 396 17.99 0.62 10.44
N LYS A 397 17.48 -0.41 11.10
CA LYS A 397 17.68 -1.83 10.71
C LYS A 397 17.08 -2.11 9.33
N ASP A 398 15.94 -1.51 9.03
CA ASP A 398 15.23 -1.72 7.76
C ASP A 398 16.07 -1.34 6.54
N ILE A 399 16.79 -0.23 6.58
CA ILE A 399 17.61 0.26 5.46
C ILE A 399 19.08 -0.10 5.57
N SER A 400 19.49 -0.82 6.62
CA SER A 400 20.90 -1.24 6.80
C SER A 400 21.33 -2.13 5.63
N GLY A 401 22.54 -1.91 5.12
CA GLY A 401 23.11 -2.67 3.99
C GLY A 401 22.74 -2.11 2.62
N ILE A 402 21.64 -1.36 2.45
CA ILE A 402 21.33 -0.69 1.19
C ILE A 402 22.28 0.50 1.04
N SER A 403 23.05 0.59 -0.05
CA SER A 403 24.01 1.68 -0.27
C SER A 403 23.33 2.92 -0.88
N ASN A 404 22.46 2.72 -1.86
CA ASN A 404 21.81 3.78 -2.63
C ASN A 404 20.73 4.51 -1.82
N GLU A 405 20.89 5.83 -1.61
CA GLU A 405 19.95 6.65 -0.84
C GLU A 405 18.51 6.63 -1.39
N LYS A 406 18.36 6.63 -2.72
CA LYS A 406 17.05 6.54 -3.39
C LYS A 406 16.37 5.22 -3.06
N LEU A 407 17.11 4.11 -3.12
CA LEU A 407 16.59 2.78 -2.77
C LEU A 407 16.24 2.67 -1.28
N LYS A 408 16.99 3.34 -0.37
CA LYS A 408 16.60 3.43 1.06
C LYS A 408 15.23 4.10 1.23
N ILE A 409 15.04 5.24 0.60
CA ILE A 409 13.76 5.97 0.67
C ILE A 409 12.64 5.14 0.03
N MET A 410 12.89 4.56 -1.14
CA MET A 410 11.93 3.70 -1.83
C MET A 410 11.50 2.51 -0.96
N TYR A 411 12.45 1.82 -0.35
CA TYR A 411 12.16 0.70 0.55
C TYR A 411 11.24 1.11 1.71
N LEU A 412 11.53 2.27 2.34
CA LEU A 412 10.71 2.80 3.43
C LEU A 412 9.30 3.20 2.94
N GLU A 413 9.20 3.83 1.75
CA GLU A 413 7.90 4.17 1.14
C GLU A 413 7.08 2.91 0.83
N ILE A 414 7.72 1.86 0.29
CA ILE A 414 7.05 0.59 0.04
C ILE A 414 6.59 -0.05 1.35
N LYS A 415 7.48 -0.15 2.33
CA LYS A 415 7.19 -0.88 3.58
C LYS A 415 6.13 -0.19 4.43
N TYR A 416 6.28 1.11 4.71
CA TYR A 416 5.49 1.84 5.70
C TYR A 416 4.29 2.57 5.12
N TYR A 417 4.30 2.84 3.81
CA TYR A 417 3.21 3.57 3.19
C TYR A 417 2.45 2.71 2.17
N LEU A 418 3.11 2.14 1.17
CA LEU A 418 2.43 1.32 0.16
C LEU A 418 1.80 0.07 0.79
N CYS A 419 2.62 -0.80 1.38
CA CYS A 419 2.15 -2.10 1.89
C CYS A 419 1.33 -2.00 3.17
N SER A 420 1.71 -1.09 4.09
CA SER A 420 1.03 -1.00 5.39
C SER A 420 -0.21 -0.11 5.37
N LYS A 421 -0.46 0.62 4.27
CA LYS A 421 -1.60 1.54 4.17
C LYS A 421 -2.32 1.43 2.84
N LEU A 422 -1.67 1.84 1.73
CA LEU A 422 -2.37 1.99 0.44
C LEU A 422 -2.95 0.68 -0.09
N LEU A 423 -2.21 -0.44 0.01
CA LEU A 423 -2.68 -1.74 -0.48
C LEU A 423 -3.78 -2.32 0.41
N ILE A 424 -3.63 -2.19 1.74
CA ILE A 424 -4.66 -2.62 2.68
C ILE A 424 -5.94 -1.85 2.41
N ASP A 425 -5.85 -0.52 2.31
CA ASP A 425 -7.01 0.33 2.05
C ASP A 425 -7.62 0.07 0.67
N ALA A 426 -6.80 -0.19 -0.36
CA ALA A 426 -7.28 -0.54 -1.70
C ALA A 426 -8.07 -1.84 -1.70
N ASP A 427 -7.59 -2.88 -1.01
CA ASP A 427 -8.25 -4.19 -0.97
C ASP A 427 -9.59 -4.11 -0.21
N TRP A 428 -9.59 -3.75 1.09
CA TRP A 428 -10.82 -3.81 1.87
C TRP A 428 -11.90 -2.85 1.34
N THR A 429 -11.52 -1.66 0.85
CA THR A 429 -12.51 -0.70 0.32
C THR A 429 -13.12 -1.16 -0.99
N SER A 430 -12.32 -1.73 -1.90
CA SER A 430 -12.83 -2.23 -3.17
C SER A 430 -13.64 -3.52 -2.98
N MET A 431 -13.15 -4.45 -2.16
CA MET A 431 -13.88 -5.68 -1.84
C MET A 431 -15.19 -5.42 -1.10
N SER A 432 -15.24 -4.37 -0.26
CA SER A 432 -16.49 -3.95 0.41
C SER A 432 -17.59 -3.51 -0.57
N ASN A 433 -17.22 -3.17 -1.80
CA ASN A 433 -18.08 -2.86 -2.92
C ASN A 433 -18.14 -3.98 -3.98
N SER A 434 -17.64 -5.20 -3.67
CA SER A 434 -17.59 -6.35 -4.58
C SER A 434 -16.85 -6.07 -5.89
N VAL A 435 -15.75 -5.31 -5.79
CA VAL A 435 -14.85 -4.98 -6.90
C VAL A 435 -13.44 -5.41 -6.53
N GLU A 436 -12.77 -6.15 -7.42
CA GLU A 436 -11.37 -6.53 -7.26
C GLU A 436 -10.46 -5.46 -7.86
N MET A 437 -9.58 -4.88 -7.03
CA MET A 437 -8.59 -3.89 -7.48
C MET A 437 -7.24 -4.56 -7.72
N ARG A 438 -6.73 -4.45 -8.95
CA ARG A 438 -5.42 -4.95 -9.38
C ARG A 438 -4.44 -3.80 -9.58
N VAL A 439 -3.18 -4.04 -9.23
CA VAL A 439 -2.14 -3.00 -9.14
C VAL A 439 -0.85 -3.43 -9.87
N PRO A 440 -0.76 -3.27 -11.19
CA PRO A 440 0.35 -3.80 -12.00
C PRO A 440 1.74 -3.36 -11.57
N PHE A 441 1.91 -2.16 -11.05
CA PHE A 441 3.21 -1.74 -10.50
C PHE A 441 3.62 -2.54 -9.27
N VAL A 442 2.66 -3.11 -8.52
CA VAL A 442 2.89 -3.88 -7.29
C VAL A 442 2.87 -5.37 -7.61
N ASP A 443 3.74 -5.78 -8.52
CA ASP A 443 3.93 -7.16 -8.95
C ASP A 443 5.35 -7.61 -8.59
N TRP A 444 5.50 -8.78 -7.95
CA TRP A 444 6.80 -9.24 -7.44
C TRP A 444 7.82 -9.49 -8.56
N PHE A 445 7.38 -10.02 -9.70
CA PHE A 445 8.25 -10.24 -10.85
C PHE A 445 8.63 -8.92 -11.52
N PHE A 446 7.71 -7.98 -11.60
CA PHE A 446 8.00 -6.61 -12.03
C PHE A 446 9.02 -5.95 -11.11
N PHE A 447 8.82 -6.00 -9.79
CA PHE A 447 9.73 -5.43 -8.80
C PHE A 447 11.16 -5.94 -8.99
N LYS A 448 11.34 -7.26 -9.08
CA LYS A 448 12.67 -7.86 -9.30
C LYS A 448 13.34 -7.34 -10.58
N LYS A 449 12.56 -7.16 -11.66
CA LYS A 449 13.05 -6.70 -12.96
C LYS A 449 13.40 -5.21 -12.98
N ILE A 450 12.74 -4.36 -12.18
CA ILE A 450 13.00 -2.91 -12.20
C ILE A 450 14.16 -2.48 -11.30
N ILE A 451 14.62 -3.28 -10.33
CA ILE A 451 15.71 -2.89 -9.43
C ILE A 451 16.97 -2.45 -10.20
N PRO A 452 17.43 -3.13 -11.26
CA PRO A 452 18.56 -2.68 -12.07
C PRO A 452 18.37 -1.30 -12.70
N ILE A 453 17.13 -0.94 -13.08
CA ILE A 453 16.79 0.39 -13.59
C ILE A 453 16.92 1.42 -12.44
N LEU A 454 16.30 1.12 -11.30
CA LEU A 454 16.26 2.01 -10.13
C LEU A 454 17.64 2.27 -9.54
N ASN A 455 18.54 1.30 -9.65
CA ASN A 455 19.93 1.42 -9.18
C ASN A 455 20.86 2.14 -10.17
N SER A 456 20.39 2.41 -11.38
CA SER A 456 21.18 3.10 -12.39
C SER A 456 21.45 4.56 -12.04
N ASN A 457 22.58 5.11 -12.52
CA ASN A 457 22.89 6.53 -12.43
C ASN A 457 22.02 7.42 -13.37
N ILE A 458 21.04 6.81 -14.01
CA ILE A 458 20.05 7.47 -14.85
C ILE A 458 19.04 8.20 -13.95
N LYS A 459 18.55 9.33 -14.42
CA LYS A 459 17.50 10.06 -13.71
C LYS A 459 16.17 9.32 -13.83
N ILE A 460 15.93 8.42 -12.89
CA ILE A 460 14.67 7.69 -12.76
C ILE A 460 13.73 8.51 -11.86
N ASP A 461 12.71 9.05 -12.46
CA ASP A 461 11.60 9.75 -11.80
C ASP A 461 10.28 9.40 -12.50
N LYS A 462 9.19 9.98 -12.02
CA LYS A 462 7.85 9.77 -12.59
C LYS A 462 7.77 10.02 -14.10
N LYS A 463 8.52 11.01 -14.60
CA LYS A 463 8.53 11.34 -16.03
C LYS A 463 9.23 10.27 -16.86
N PHE A 464 10.11 9.46 -16.25
CA PHE A 464 10.74 8.33 -16.93
C PHE A 464 9.72 7.30 -17.42
N LEU A 465 8.62 7.10 -16.68
CA LEU A 465 7.52 6.23 -17.11
C LEU A 465 6.92 6.66 -18.46
N LEU A 466 6.85 7.95 -18.75
CA LEU A 466 6.31 8.44 -20.02
C LEU A 466 7.16 8.06 -21.22
N LYS A 467 8.42 7.66 -21.05
CA LYS A 467 9.27 7.16 -22.13
C LYS A 467 8.77 5.81 -22.68
N THR A 468 8.00 5.07 -21.86
CA THR A 468 7.38 3.81 -22.28
C THR A 468 6.04 4.00 -23.00
N CYS A 469 5.54 5.24 -23.08
CA CYS A 469 4.23 5.54 -23.63
C CYS A 469 4.33 6.06 -25.07
N ASP A 470 3.52 5.47 -25.94
CA ASP A 470 3.29 5.95 -27.31
C ASP A 470 2.06 6.89 -27.26
N THR A 471 2.28 8.15 -26.90
CA THR A 471 1.22 9.16 -26.80
C THR A 471 1.70 10.53 -27.29
N ASN A 472 0.83 11.23 -28.01
CA ASN A 472 1.05 12.62 -28.41
C ASN A 472 0.91 13.60 -27.24
N LEU A 473 0.38 13.14 -26.10
CA LEU A 473 0.12 13.97 -24.92
C LEU A 473 1.31 14.00 -23.93
N ARG A 474 2.47 13.43 -24.30
CA ARG A 474 3.64 13.34 -23.38
C ARG A 474 3.99 14.69 -22.78
N LYS A 475 4.11 15.74 -23.59
CA LYS A 475 4.46 17.09 -23.12
C LYS A 475 3.41 17.65 -22.17
N GLU A 476 2.11 17.48 -22.48
CA GLU A 476 1.00 17.92 -21.63
C GLU A 476 1.01 17.22 -20.27
N LEU A 477 1.34 15.91 -20.24
CA LEU A 477 1.47 15.10 -19.02
C LEU A 477 2.71 15.47 -18.19
N GLU A 478 3.84 15.82 -18.83
CA GLU A 478 5.07 16.22 -18.15
C GLU A 478 4.99 17.58 -17.48
N GLU A 479 4.30 18.54 -18.12
CA GLU A 479 4.16 19.91 -17.66
C GLU A 479 3.07 20.08 -16.59
N ARG A 480 2.19 19.10 -16.45
CA ARG A 480 1.09 19.16 -15.51
C ARG A 480 1.57 19.11 -14.06
N PRO A 481 1.08 20.02 -13.19
CA PRO A 481 1.32 19.90 -11.75
C PRO A 481 0.68 18.61 -11.23
N LYS A 482 1.39 17.92 -10.33
CA LYS A 482 0.87 16.73 -9.66
C LYS A 482 -0.36 17.12 -8.83
N THR A 483 -1.53 16.71 -9.25
CA THR A 483 -2.73 16.75 -8.43
C THR A 483 -2.84 15.42 -7.71
N GLY A 484 -2.78 15.44 -6.37
CA GLY A 484 -3.11 14.25 -5.58
C GLY A 484 -4.59 13.94 -5.78
N PHE A 485 -4.92 12.66 -5.84
CA PHE A 485 -6.31 12.20 -5.82
C PHE A 485 -6.86 12.41 -4.39
N MET A 486 -7.25 13.64 -4.07
CA MET A 486 -7.74 14.00 -2.74
C MET A 486 -9.20 14.43 -2.80
N ILE A 487 -10.01 13.82 -1.95
CA ILE A 487 -11.31 14.38 -1.61
C ILE A 487 -11.08 15.63 -0.76
N PRO A 488 -11.86 16.70 -0.91
CA PRO A 488 -11.76 17.89 -0.07
C PRO A 488 -12.22 17.56 1.36
N HIS A 489 -11.33 16.95 2.15
CA HIS A 489 -11.57 16.57 3.55
C HIS A 489 -12.11 17.73 4.38
N GLU A 490 -11.67 18.96 4.13
CA GLU A 490 -12.10 20.13 4.88
C GLU A 490 -13.61 20.39 4.77
N THR A 491 -14.19 20.18 3.59
CA THR A 491 -15.63 20.39 3.36
C THR A 491 -16.44 19.35 4.12
N TYR A 492 -16.00 18.08 4.05
CA TYR A 492 -16.71 16.97 4.72
C TYR A 492 -16.51 16.94 6.22
N LEU A 493 -15.32 17.34 6.72
CA LEU A 493 -15.05 17.44 8.16
C LEU A 493 -15.99 18.43 8.84
N LYS A 494 -16.22 19.59 8.25
CA LYS A 494 -17.10 20.62 8.82
C LYS A 494 -18.57 20.17 8.86
N ASP A 495 -19.04 19.57 7.78
CA ASP A 495 -20.45 19.23 7.63
C ASP A 495 -20.84 17.95 8.38
N ILE A 496 -19.95 16.97 8.47
CA ILE A 496 -20.25 15.64 9.01
C ILE A 496 -19.80 15.48 10.46
N PHE A 497 -18.60 15.91 10.80
CA PHE A 497 -18.07 15.74 12.16
C PHE A 497 -18.27 16.95 13.07
N LYS A 498 -18.79 18.08 12.56
CA LYS A 498 -18.95 19.35 13.30
C LYS A 498 -17.64 19.78 13.99
N VAL A 499 -16.50 19.51 13.39
CA VAL A 499 -15.18 19.71 13.99
C VAL A 499 -14.74 21.15 13.77
N ASN A 500 -14.46 21.86 14.84
CA ASN A 500 -13.61 23.04 14.80
C ASN A 500 -12.18 22.58 14.55
N ASN A 501 -11.54 23.04 13.45
CA ASN A 501 -10.17 22.69 13.08
C ASN A 501 -9.21 22.94 14.25
N LYS A 502 -8.87 21.88 15.01
CA LYS A 502 -7.92 21.93 16.13
C LYS A 502 -6.49 22.07 15.61
N TYR A 503 -6.24 21.47 14.45
CA TYR A 503 -4.92 21.42 13.83
C TYR A 503 -4.84 22.28 12.57
N SER A 504 -3.62 22.70 12.25
CA SER A 504 -3.31 23.41 11.00
C SER A 504 -3.48 22.56 9.74
N HIS A 505 -3.48 21.23 9.88
CA HIS A 505 -3.63 20.29 8.79
C HIS A 505 -4.86 19.40 9.00
N PRO A 506 -5.87 19.47 8.10
CA PRO A 506 -7.15 18.76 8.25
C PRO A 506 -7.04 17.26 8.42
N ILE A 507 -5.96 16.66 7.91
CA ILE A 507 -5.73 15.20 8.01
C ILE A 507 -5.57 14.73 9.46
N LYS A 508 -5.03 15.58 10.37
CA LYS A 508 -4.92 15.23 11.80
C LYS A 508 -6.31 15.14 12.44
N ASP A 509 -7.16 16.13 12.17
CA ASP A 509 -8.54 16.16 12.66
C ASP A 509 -9.34 14.98 12.08
N TRP A 510 -9.20 14.71 10.78
CA TRP A 510 -9.80 13.53 10.14
C TRP A 510 -9.35 12.24 10.82
N SER A 511 -8.04 12.06 11.05
CA SER A 511 -7.48 10.85 11.65
C SER A 511 -8.00 10.59 13.06
N ILE A 512 -8.08 11.63 13.90
CA ILE A 512 -8.63 11.51 15.26
C ILE A 512 -10.10 11.08 15.20
N ASN A 513 -10.89 11.70 14.32
CA ASN A 513 -12.29 11.38 14.20
C ASN A 513 -12.52 9.99 13.59
N SER A 514 -11.70 9.59 12.62
CA SER A 514 -11.72 8.24 12.05
C SER A 514 -11.44 7.18 13.11
N PHE A 515 -10.45 7.42 13.96
CA PHE A 515 -10.11 6.51 15.06
C PHE A 515 -11.26 6.40 16.08
N LYS A 516 -11.80 7.53 16.52
CA LYS A 516 -12.94 7.57 17.46
C LYS A 516 -14.20 6.93 16.91
N LYS A 517 -14.41 7.03 15.60
CA LYS A 517 -15.60 6.45 14.96
C LYS A 517 -15.46 4.96 14.75
N PHE A 518 -14.23 4.48 14.63
CA PHE A 518 -13.93 3.05 14.50
C PHE A 518 -14.10 2.32 15.84
N LEU A 519 -13.57 2.86 16.96
CA LEU A 519 -13.75 2.33 18.31
C LEU A 519 -15.17 2.53 18.82
#